data_e5d1ecde5907c163df07b45b3b74f23a
#
_entry.id   e5d1ecde5907c163df07b45b3b74f23a
#
_cell.length_a   1.000
_cell.length_b   1.000
_cell.length_c   1.000
_cell.angle_alpha   90.00
_cell.angle_beta   90.00
_cell.angle_gamma   90.00
#
_symmetry.space_group_name_H-M   'P 1'
#
loop_
_entity.id
_entity.type
_entity.pdbx_description
1 polymer ?
#
loop_
_entity_poly.entity_id
_entity_poly.type
_entity_poly.pdbx_seq_one_letter_code
_entity_poly.pdbx_strand_id
1 'polypeptide(L)'
;MTRLILALLVLAIPILPLYAQSTSLHTDRSGYTTGADGNRTVNTYTDRYGNTTGWVGGKYISTYSDGYGGATGTIGNKRITTYEDGYGNTTGTIGRDRINLHTDRSGITTGTIGRRRLNCYTDRFRTATCN
;
A
#
# COMPACT_ATOMS: atom_id res chain seq x y z
N MET A 1 5.25 -9.75 6.42
CA MET A 1 3.91 -9.14 6.36
C MET A 1 3.94 -7.64 6.10
N THR A 2 4.76 -6.87 6.77
CA THR A 2 4.90 -5.40 6.62
C THR A 2 5.15 -4.93 5.18
N ARG A 3 5.86 -5.70 4.38
CA ARG A 3 6.25 -5.33 3.00
C ARG A 3 5.08 -5.27 2.02
N LEU A 4 4.01 -6.02 2.28
CA LEU A 4 2.86 -6.10 1.38
C LEU A 4 1.84 -5.00 1.62
N ILE A 5 1.69 -4.59 2.86
CA ILE A 5 0.73 -3.56 3.28
C ILE A 5 1.15 -2.19 2.75
N LEU A 6 2.46 -1.92 2.68
CA LEU A 6 2.95 -0.67 2.10
C LEU A 6 2.70 -0.61 0.59
N ALA A 7 2.79 -1.73 -0.13
CA ALA A 7 2.41 -1.80 -1.54
C ALA A 7 0.91 -1.52 -1.73
N LEU A 8 0.06 -2.00 -0.82
CA LEU A 8 -1.38 -1.72 -0.82
C LEU A 8 -1.72 -0.28 -0.44
N LEU A 9 -0.91 0.35 0.42
CA LEU A 9 -1.08 1.76 0.79
C LEU A 9 -0.86 2.72 -0.38
N VAL A 10 -0.04 2.33 -1.32
CA VAL A 10 0.22 3.06 -2.55
C VAL A 10 -1.04 3.19 -3.42
N LEU A 11 -1.99 2.28 -3.27
CA LEU A 11 -3.28 2.28 -3.98
C LEU A 11 -4.24 3.39 -3.54
N ALA A 12 -3.96 4.03 -2.44
CA ALA A 12 -4.85 4.99 -1.79
C ALA A 12 -4.77 6.41 -2.32
N ILE A 13 -4.08 6.66 -3.41
CA ILE A 13 -4.00 8.02 -3.95
C ILE A 13 -5.26 8.31 -4.77
N PRO A 14 -6.18 9.13 -4.26
CA PRO A 14 -7.38 9.46 -5.02
C PRO A 14 -7.01 10.45 -6.13
N ILE A 15 -7.06 10.02 -7.37
CA ILE A 15 -7.24 10.93 -8.49
C ILE A 15 -8.16 10.24 -9.49
N LEU A 16 -9.41 10.74 -9.52
CA LEU A 16 -10.44 10.56 -10.55
C LEU A 16 -11.39 9.35 -10.51
N PRO A 17 -12.52 9.52 -11.21
CA PRO A 17 -13.80 9.03 -10.75
C PRO A 17 -14.17 7.65 -11.29
N LEU A 18 -14.96 6.92 -10.52
CA LEU A 18 -16.07 6.05 -10.92
C LEU A 18 -15.84 4.86 -11.86
N TYR A 19 -14.62 4.44 -12.18
CA TYR A 19 -14.43 3.14 -12.81
C TYR A 19 -13.67 2.21 -11.85
N ALA A 20 -14.15 0.98 -11.68
CA ALA A 20 -13.45 -0.09 -11.00
C ALA A 20 -12.10 -0.30 -11.74
N GLN A 21 -11.03 0.32 -11.25
CA GLN A 21 -9.70 0.15 -11.81
C GLN A 21 -9.11 -1.10 -11.18
N SER A 22 -8.82 -2.08 -12.00
CA SER A 22 -8.10 -3.26 -11.55
C SER A 22 -6.67 -2.87 -11.17
N THR A 23 -6.23 -3.34 -10.02
CA THR A 23 -4.86 -3.18 -9.56
C THR A 23 -4.17 -4.52 -9.60
N SER A 24 -2.96 -4.55 -10.15
CA SER A 24 -2.10 -5.72 -10.12
C SER A 24 -0.69 -5.30 -9.75
N LEU A 25 -0.21 -5.75 -8.59
CA LEU A 25 1.13 -5.47 -8.07
C LEU A 25 1.84 -6.77 -7.74
N HIS A 26 3.09 -6.86 -8.12
CA HIS A 26 3.96 -7.98 -7.79
C HIS A 26 5.16 -7.50 -6.98
N THR A 27 5.44 -8.19 -5.86
CA THR A 27 6.62 -7.91 -5.03
C THR A 27 7.59 -9.08 -5.14
N ASP A 28 8.80 -8.83 -5.63
CA ASP A 28 9.84 -9.84 -5.71
C ASP A 28 10.49 -10.14 -4.33
N ARG A 29 11.41 -11.10 -4.31
CA ARG A 29 12.12 -11.48 -3.09
C ARG A 29 13.09 -10.41 -2.59
N SER A 30 13.54 -9.53 -3.47
CA SER A 30 14.48 -8.45 -3.16
C SER A 30 13.78 -7.22 -2.56
N GLY A 31 12.44 -7.17 -2.61
CA GLY A 31 11.63 -6.08 -2.07
C GLY A 31 11.18 -5.05 -3.11
N TYR A 32 11.41 -5.32 -4.41
CA TYR A 32 10.85 -4.48 -5.47
C TYR A 32 9.39 -4.82 -5.71
N THR A 33 8.55 -3.80 -5.69
CA THR A 33 7.13 -3.90 -6.05
C THR A 33 6.89 -3.16 -7.34
N THR A 34 6.43 -3.88 -8.36
CA THR A 34 6.12 -3.35 -9.68
C THR A 34 4.71 -3.71 -10.10
N GLY A 35 4.13 -2.90 -10.96
CA GLY A 35 2.80 -3.17 -11.50
C GLY A 35 2.03 -1.91 -11.86
N ALA A 36 0.72 -2.01 -11.84
CA ALA A 36 -0.17 -0.91 -12.17
C ALA A 36 -1.39 -0.86 -11.25
N ASP A 37 -1.86 0.33 -11.01
CA ASP A 37 -3.12 0.66 -10.37
C ASP A 37 -3.94 1.51 -11.35
N GLY A 38 -4.77 0.85 -12.13
CA GLY A 38 -5.40 1.46 -13.28
C GLY A 38 -4.35 1.98 -14.28
N ASN A 39 -4.36 3.29 -14.56
CA ASN A 39 -3.42 3.94 -15.47
C ASN A 39 -2.11 4.39 -14.78
N ARG A 40 -1.93 4.10 -13.49
CA ARG A 40 -0.76 4.52 -12.73
C ARG A 40 0.24 3.40 -12.60
N THR A 41 1.47 3.65 -13.02
CA THR A 41 2.59 2.73 -12.83
C THR A 41 3.07 2.77 -11.38
N VAL A 42 3.36 1.62 -10.82
CA VAL A 42 3.96 1.45 -9.50
C VAL A 42 5.34 0.85 -9.66
N ASN A 43 6.34 1.49 -9.08
CA ASN A 43 7.71 1.00 -9.01
C ASN A 43 8.33 1.46 -7.69
N THR A 44 8.35 0.58 -6.69
CA THR A 44 8.86 0.88 -5.35
C THR A 44 9.81 -0.20 -4.88
N TYR A 45 10.68 0.17 -3.97
CA TYR A 45 11.60 -0.72 -3.29
C TYR A 45 11.40 -0.63 -1.79
N THR A 46 11.25 -1.77 -1.12
CA THR A 46 11.19 -1.86 0.34
C THR A 46 12.41 -2.61 0.83
N ASP A 47 13.23 -1.96 1.65
CA ASP A 47 14.42 -2.56 2.22
C ASP A 47 14.10 -3.57 3.35
N ARG A 48 15.13 -4.22 3.88
CA ARG A 48 14.99 -5.19 4.97
C ARG A 48 14.47 -4.58 6.29
N TYR A 49 14.58 -3.28 6.45
CA TYR A 49 14.11 -2.55 7.63
C TYR A 49 12.66 -2.07 7.50
N GLY A 50 12.05 -2.28 6.31
CA GLY A 50 10.68 -1.86 6.02
C GLY A 50 10.56 -0.42 5.48
N ASN A 51 11.69 0.25 5.19
CA ASN A 51 11.65 1.55 4.54
C ASN A 51 11.31 1.38 3.07
N THR A 52 10.42 2.22 2.56
CA THR A 52 10.00 2.13 1.15
C THR A 52 10.27 3.43 0.43
N THR A 53 10.86 3.31 -0.76
CA THR A 53 11.10 4.42 -1.68
C THR A 53 10.68 4.02 -3.10
N GLY A 54 10.37 5.00 -3.92
CA GLY A 54 10.04 4.76 -5.34
C GLY A 54 9.03 5.72 -5.91
N TRP A 55 8.29 5.26 -6.91
CA TRP A 55 7.35 6.07 -7.68
C TRP A 55 6.01 5.39 -7.85
N VAL A 56 4.95 6.17 -7.75
CA VAL A 56 3.57 5.74 -7.94
C VAL A 56 2.81 6.78 -8.71
N GLY A 57 2.44 6.48 -9.95
CA GLY A 57 1.71 7.42 -10.80
C GLY A 57 2.41 8.78 -10.92
N GLY A 58 3.73 8.81 -11.05
CA GLY A 58 4.51 10.03 -11.15
C GLY A 58 4.76 10.76 -9.82
N LYS A 59 4.33 10.20 -8.68
CA LYS A 59 4.59 10.75 -7.35
C LYS A 59 5.66 9.94 -6.64
N TYR A 60 6.64 10.62 -6.07
CA TYR A 60 7.68 9.97 -5.27
C TYR A 60 7.12 9.59 -3.90
N ILE A 61 7.41 8.36 -3.48
CA ILE A 61 7.11 7.84 -2.14
C ILE A 61 8.41 7.62 -1.38
N SER A 62 8.42 8.05 -0.12
CA SER A 62 9.49 7.76 0.83
C SER A 62 8.88 7.58 2.21
N THR A 63 8.98 6.37 2.75
CA THR A 63 8.49 6.06 4.10
C THR A 63 9.56 5.33 4.90
N TYR A 64 9.55 5.54 6.20
CA TYR A 64 10.45 4.93 7.17
C TYR A 64 9.65 4.11 8.15
N SER A 65 10.08 2.88 8.40
CA SER A 65 9.53 2.01 9.42
C SER A 65 10.23 2.24 10.76
N ASP A 66 9.47 2.22 11.85
CA ASP A 66 10.00 2.25 13.21
C ASP A 66 10.40 0.86 13.75
N GLY A 67 10.15 -0.20 12.96
CA GLY A 67 10.42 -1.59 13.34
C GLY A 67 9.36 -2.21 14.26
N TYR A 68 8.37 -1.44 14.72
CA TYR A 68 7.31 -1.88 15.64
C TYR A 68 5.92 -1.86 15.03
N GLY A 69 5.84 -1.77 13.71
CA GLY A 69 4.59 -1.71 12.96
C GLY A 69 4.19 -0.30 12.51
N GLY A 70 4.87 0.72 13.00
CA GLY A 70 4.68 2.10 12.55
C GLY A 70 5.51 2.42 11.30
N ALA A 71 4.93 3.20 10.39
CA ALA A 71 5.65 3.79 9.26
C ALA A 71 5.21 5.23 9.05
N THR A 72 6.17 6.10 8.76
CA THR A 72 5.93 7.52 8.49
C THR A 72 6.68 7.97 7.24
N GLY A 73 6.15 8.95 6.55
CA GLY A 73 6.81 9.50 5.36
C GLY A 73 5.91 10.37 4.51
N THR A 74 6.17 10.34 3.21
CA THR A 74 5.43 11.15 2.23
C THR A 74 5.17 10.39 0.94
N ILE A 75 4.12 10.78 0.25
CA ILE A 75 3.86 10.44 -1.14
C ILE A 75 3.48 11.71 -1.89
N GLY A 76 4.34 12.15 -2.82
CA GLY A 76 4.24 13.49 -3.38
C GLY A 76 4.26 14.52 -2.26
N ASN A 77 3.22 15.33 -2.16
CA ASN A 77 3.05 16.35 -1.12
C ASN A 77 2.16 15.91 0.07
N LYS A 78 1.73 14.64 0.10
CA LYS A 78 0.90 14.11 1.19
C LYS A 78 1.75 13.38 2.22
N ARG A 79 1.51 13.67 3.50
CA ARG A 79 2.11 12.92 4.61
C ARG A 79 1.42 11.58 4.79
N ILE A 80 2.21 10.54 5.03
CA ILE A 80 1.74 9.20 5.39
C ILE A 80 2.13 8.92 6.84
N THR A 81 1.21 8.36 7.60
CA THR A 81 1.47 7.77 8.90
C THR A 81 0.61 6.53 9.01
N THR A 82 1.21 5.38 9.28
CA THR A 82 0.50 4.11 9.43
C THR A 82 1.01 3.35 10.63
N TYR A 83 0.16 2.51 11.16
CA TYR A 83 0.49 1.54 12.17
C TYR A 83 -0.17 0.20 11.84
N GLU A 84 0.62 -0.87 11.89
CA GLU A 84 0.19 -2.25 11.72
C GLU A 84 0.30 -2.98 13.04
N ASP A 85 -0.79 -3.58 13.50
CA ASP A 85 -0.76 -4.45 14.66
C ASP A 85 -0.37 -5.90 14.30
N GLY A 86 -0.12 -6.73 15.31
CA GLY A 86 0.23 -8.14 15.09
C GLY A 86 -0.94 -9.02 14.62
N TYR A 87 -2.13 -8.45 14.43
CA TYR A 87 -3.37 -9.15 14.04
C TYR A 87 -3.79 -8.86 12.60
N GLY A 88 -2.98 -8.12 11.85
CA GLY A 88 -3.21 -7.77 10.44
C GLY A 88 -4.03 -6.50 10.23
N ASN A 89 -4.30 -5.72 11.29
CA ASN A 89 -4.95 -4.44 11.11
C ASN A 89 -3.92 -3.36 10.80
N THR A 90 -4.22 -2.54 9.80
CA THR A 90 -3.45 -1.36 9.44
C THR A 90 -4.31 -0.12 9.58
N THR A 91 -3.89 0.81 10.41
CA THR A 91 -4.57 2.09 10.64
C THR A 91 -3.63 3.25 10.36
N GLY A 92 -4.19 4.42 10.10
CA GLY A 92 -3.37 5.60 9.86
C GLY A 92 -4.02 6.65 8.98
N THR A 93 -3.17 7.44 8.31
CA THR A 93 -3.62 8.51 7.41
C THR A 93 -2.70 8.68 6.21
N ILE A 94 -3.27 9.12 5.08
CA ILE A 94 -2.55 9.66 3.92
C ILE A 94 -3.13 11.05 3.62
N GLY A 95 -2.37 12.09 3.95
CA GLY A 95 -2.90 13.46 3.90
C GLY A 95 -4.10 13.60 4.84
N ARG A 96 -5.30 13.79 4.28
CA ARG A 96 -6.57 13.87 5.03
C ARG A 96 -7.38 12.58 5.05
N ASP A 97 -6.96 11.59 4.26
CA ASP A 97 -7.67 10.32 4.13
C ASP A 97 -7.26 9.36 5.26
N ARG A 98 -8.25 8.84 5.97
CA ARG A 98 -8.02 7.84 7.02
C ARG A 98 -7.87 6.46 6.41
N ILE A 99 -6.93 5.69 6.92
CA ILE A 99 -6.67 4.29 6.57
C ILE A 99 -7.25 3.39 7.66
N ASN A 100 -8.01 2.39 7.26
CA ASN A 100 -8.46 1.31 8.13
C ASN A 100 -8.60 0.04 7.31
N LEU A 101 -7.59 -0.82 7.38
CA LEU A 101 -7.48 -2.05 6.60
C LEU A 101 -7.28 -3.24 7.54
N HIS A 102 -7.77 -4.39 7.11
CA HIS A 102 -7.51 -5.67 7.76
C HIS A 102 -7.05 -6.69 6.72
N THR A 103 -5.93 -7.35 6.97
CA THR A 103 -5.40 -8.46 6.15
C THR A 103 -5.52 -9.74 6.93
N ASP A 104 -6.28 -10.69 6.41
CA ASP A 104 -6.43 -12.00 7.02
C ASP A 104 -5.26 -12.95 6.67
N ARG A 105 -5.28 -14.13 7.27
CA ARG A 105 -4.23 -15.15 7.04
C ARG A 105 -4.26 -15.75 5.64
N SER A 106 -5.34 -15.59 4.90
CA SER A 106 -5.51 -16.06 3.52
C SER A 106 -4.96 -15.05 2.49
N GLY A 107 -4.48 -13.88 2.93
CA GLY A 107 -3.98 -12.84 2.06
C GLY A 107 -5.06 -11.90 1.52
N ILE A 108 -6.27 -11.95 2.09
CA ILE A 108 -7.34 -11.02 1.72
C ILE A 108 -7.22 -9.76 2.58
N THR A 109 -7.11 -8.60 1.92
CA THR A 109 -7.10 -7.29 2.55
C THR A 109 -8.38 -6.55 2.24
N THR A 110 -9.12 -6.19 3.27
CA THR A 110 -10.36 -5.42 3.16
C THR A 110 -10.29 -4.16 4.01
N GLY A 111 -11.09 -3.18 3.69
CA GLY A 111 -11.21 -1.97 4.49
C GLY A 111 -11.45 -0.71 3.69
N THR A 112 -11.00 0.41 4.22
CA THR A 112 -11.21 1.73 3.60
C THR A 112 -9.97 2.61 3.66
N ILE A 113 -9.81 3.45 2.65
CA ILE A 113 -8.87 4.56 2.63
C ILE A 113 -9.63 5.79 2.17
N GLY A 114 -9.86 6.72 3.11
CA GLY A 114 -10.77 7.82 2.90
C GLY A 114 -12.19 7.29 2.63
N ARG A 115 -12.73 7.65 1.46
CA ARG A 115 -14.06 7.19 1.00
C ARG A 115 -14.01 5.93 0.13
N ARG A 116 -12.82 5.48 -0.24
CA ARG A 116 -12.63 4.32 -1.11
C ARG A 116 -12.64 3.03 -0.29
N ARG A 117 -13.45 2.05 -0.71
CA ARG A 117 -13.36 0.68 -0.21
C ARG A 117 -12.28 -0.08 -0.95
N LEU A 118 -11.55 -0.91 -0.23
CA LEU A 118 -10.54 -1.81 -0.75
C LEU A 118 -10.97 -3.26 -0.52
N ASN A 119 -10.78 -4.07 -1.56
CA ASN A 119 -10.88 -5.53 -1.46
C ASN A 119 -9.79 -6.10 -2.37
N CYS A 120 -8.71 -6.58 -1.75
CA CYS A 120 -7.54 -7.07 -2.43
C CYS A 120 -7.24 -8.51 -2.00
N TYR A 121 -6.75 -9.30 -2.93
CA TYR A 121 -6.20 -10.62 -2.66
C TYR A 121 -4.72 -10.66 -3.03
N THR A 122 -3.91 -11.19 -2.14
CA THR A 122 -2.49 -11.42 -2.37
C THR A 122 -2.22 -12.91 -2.41
N ASP A 123 -1.71 -13.38 -3.53
CA ASP A 123 -1.39 -14.78 -3.73
C ASP A 123 -0.05 -15.17 -3.06
N ARG A 124 0.24 -16.49 -3.06
CA ARG A 124 1.50 -17.04 -2.54
C ARG A 124 2.75 -16.55 -3.28
N PHE A 125 2.61 -16.00 -4.46
CA PHE A 125 3.70 -15.44 -5.27
C PHE A 125 3.89 -13.95 -5.02
N ARG A 126 3.21 -13.37 -4.02
CA ARG A 126 3.25 -11.94 -3.65
C ARG A 126 2.70 -11.02 -4.75
N THR A 127 1.73 -11.51 -5.50
CA THR A 127 0.97 -10.68 -6.43
C THR A 127 -0.33 -10.26 -5.77
N ALA A 128 -0.53 -8.95 -5.62
CA ALA A 128 -1.75 -8.37 -5.08
C ALA A 128 -2.65 -7.90 -6.22
N THR A 129 -3.90 -8.30 -6.19
CA THR A 129 -4.95 -7.84 -7.11
C THR A 129 -6.09 -7.24 -6.32
N CYS A 130 -6.62 -6.11 -6.75
CA CYS A 130 -7.70 -5.39 -6.09
C CYS A 130 -8.83 -5.08 -7.08
N ASN A 131 -10.05 -5.07 -6.57
CA ASN A 131 -11.26 -4.67 -7.28
C ASN A 131 -11.90 -3.45 -6.62
#